data_92425c0412a977a325804218b5d6e93f
#
_entry.id   92425c0412a977a325804218b5d6e93f
#
_cell.length_a   1.000
_cell.length_b   1.000
_cell.length_c   1.000
_cell.angle_alpha   90.00
_cell.angle_beta   90.00
_cell.angle_gamma   90.00
#
_symmetry.space_group_name_H-M   'P 1'
#
loop_
_entity.id
_entity.type
_entity.pdbx_description
1 polymer ?
#
loop_
_entity_poly.entity_id
_entity_poly.type
_entity_poly.pdbx_seq_one_letter_code
_entity_poly.pdbx_strand_id
1 'polypeptide(L)'
;MSNGLPTATFGRTGVAVTRLGYGAMEVRGTRIWGGRPVTEEEAEMILNAVLDSGITFIDTANDYGRSEEFIGKYLAHRRSEFILGTKCGCTVVHKDENSDDTPHVWTRENLFRGLHESLDRMKTDHIDFMQLHNPSVEQTEGGDLVAALQEMKDQGKVRFLGCSSTHPHIETYIASGVFDVFQIPYSALERQHEEAIQKAADAGAGVIVRGGVARGEPGVGLGGNDRWTAFDKAGLHDLLEDGESRTSFLLRWTLNLPGMTTNIVGTKKPAHLAENVAAAQRGPLKADVFAEAKRRLDATVPSETK
;
A
#
# COMPACT_ATOMS: atom_id res chain seq x y z
N MET A 1 -6.83 12.15 17.48
CA MET A 1 -5.97 11.21 18.28
C MET A 1 -6.19 9.83 17.71
N SER A 2 -5.13 9.08 17.49
CA SER A 2 -5.09 7.82 16.72
C SER A 2 -5.77 6.60 17.37
N ASN A 3 -6.76 6.76 18.23
CA ASN A 3 -7.46 5.65 18.93
C ASN A 3 -6.55 4.49 19.40
N GLY A 4 -5.30 4.79 19.80
CA GLY A 4 -4.32 3.79 20.23
C GLY A 4 -3.54 3.09 19.11
N LEU A 5 -3.72 3.44 17.83
CA LEU A 5 -2.88 2.94 16.73
C LEU A 5 -1.48 3.59 16.80
N PRO A 6 -0.40 2.79 16.64
CA PRO A 6 0.95 3.34 16.57
C PRO A 6 1.11 4.23 15.34
N THR A 7 1.91 5.30 15.47
CA THR A 7 2.18 6.27 14.41
C THR A 7 3.65 6.28 14.04
N ALA A 8 3.95 6.74 12.82
CA ALA A 8 5.30 7.03 12.34
C ALA A 8 5.25 8.23 11.39
N THR A 9 6.41 8.83 11.15
CA THR A 9 6.56 9.96 10.22
C THR A 9 7.07 9.47 8.87
N PHE A 10 6.49 9.96 7.79
CA PHE A 10 6.98 9.70 6.43
C PHE A 10 8.30 10.43 6.16
N GLY A 11 9.39 9.89 6.69
CA GLY A 11 10.74 10.37 6.45
C GLY A 11 10.86 11.89 6.52
N ARG A 12 11.54 12.47 5.52
CA ARG A 12 11.78 13.94 5.41
C ARG A 12 10.51 14.77 5.16
N THR A 13 9.36 14.16 4.82
CA THR A 13 8.12 14.92 4.61
C THR A 13 7.56 15.55 5.89
N GLY A 14 7.92 15.00 7.05
CA GLY A 14 7.38 15.43 8.35
C GLY A 14 5.93 15.01 8.60
N VAL A 15 5.27 14.33 7.65
CA VAL A 15 3.87 13.92 7.77
C VAL A 15 3.75 12.69 8.66
N ALA A 16 2.97 12.81 9.74
CA ALA A 16 2.69 11.69 10.63
C ALA A 16 1.45 10.91 10.18
N VAL A 17 1.54 9.58 10.22
CA VAL A 17 0.43 8.68 9.89
C VAL A 17 0.42 7.47 10.82
N THR A 18 -0.68 6.74 10.85
CA THR A 18 -0.75 5.45 11.54
C THR A 18 0.09 4.40 10.81
N ARG A 19 0.76 3.52 11.57
CA ARG A 19 1.57 2.43 11.00
C ARG A 19 0.73 1.33 10.32
N LEU A 20 -0.58 1.32 10.55
CA LEU A 20 -1.58 0.63 9.74
C LEU A 20 -2.27 1.65 8.85
N GLY A 21 -2.14 1.50 7.53
CA GLY A 21 -2.86 2.25 6.52
C GLY A 21 -3.91 1.40 5.83
N TYR A 22 -4.77 2.01 5.03
CA TYR A 22 -5.79 1.31 4.27
C TYR A 22 -5.47 1.30 2.77
N GLY A 23 -5.47 0.10 2.16
CA GLY A 23 -5.35 -0.10 0.71
C GLY A 23 -6.73 -0.22 0.06
N ALA A 24 -7.16 0.84 -0.63
CA ALA A 24 -8.51 0.93 -1.19
C ALA A 24 -8.73 0.12 -2.49
N MET A 25 -7.76 -0.66 -2.96
CA MET A 25 -7.93 -1.59 -4.08
C MET A 25 -9.09 -2.58 -3.84
N GLU A 26 -9.43 -2.87 -2.58
CA GLU A 26 -10.50 -3.80 -2.24
C GLU A 26 -11.92 -3.27 -2.52
N VAL A 27 -12.08 -1.97 -2.74
CA VAL A 27 -13.35 -1.36 -3.13
C VAL A 27 -13.41 -1.00 -4.63
N ARG A 28 -12.57 -1.65 -5.48
CA ARG A 28 -12.45 -1.34 -6.90
C ARG A 28 -13.66 -1.71 -7.79
N GLY A 29 -14.57 -2.55 -7.30
CA GLY A 29 -15.69 -3.04 -8.09
C GLY A 29 -15.32 -4.23 -9.00
N THR A 30 -16.18 -4.52 -9.99
CA THR A 30 -16.12 -5.78 -10.75
C THR A 30 -15.27 -5.75 -12.02
N ARG A 31 -14.97 -4.58 -12.57
CA ARG A 31 -14.46 -4.45 -13.94
C ARG A 31 -12.96 -4.65 -14.10
N ILE A 32 -12.19 -4.54 -13.00
CA ILE A 32 -10.72 -4.57 -13.01
C ILE A 32 -10.19 -5.84 -12.35
N TRP A 33 -9.23 -6.52 -13.00
CA TRP A 33 -8.46 -7.65 -12.47
C TRP A 33 -9.29 -8.75 -11.79
N GLY A 34 -10.22 -9.33 -12.54
CA GLY A 34 -11.06 -10.41 -12.06
C GLY A 34 -12.16 -9.99 -11.08
N GLY A 35 -12.30 -8.68 -10.90
CA GLY A 35 -13.37 -8.11 -10.11
C GLY A 35 -13.18 -8.20 -8.61
N ARG A 36 -13.81 -7.27 -7.92
CA ARG A 36 -14.00 -7.27 -6.46
C ARG A 36 -15.38 -6.67 -6.20
N PRO A 37 -16.45 -7.45 -6.33
CA PRO A 37 -17.81 -6.94 -6.14
C PRO A 37 -17.92 -6.23 -4.80
N VAL A 38 -18.43 -5.02 -4.82
CA VAL A 38 -18.72 -4.21 -3.65
C VAL A 38 -19.93 -3.34 -3.99
N THR A 39 -20.93 -3.32 -3.10
CA THR A 39 -22.07 -2.40 -3.25
C THR A 39 -21.67 -1.01 -2.78
N GLU A 40 -22.50 -0.01 -3.10
CA GLU A 40 -22.25 1.34 -2.63
C GLU A 40 -22.34 1.45 -1.11
N GLU A 41 -23.28 0.75 -0.50
CA GLU A 41 -23.46 0.69 0.95
C GLU A 41 -22.27 0.00 1.64
N GLU A 42 -21.73 -1.09 1.04
CA GLU A 42 -20.52 -1.74 1.54
C GLU A 42 -19.31 -0.82 1.47
N ALA A 43 -19.17 -0.07 0.35
CA ALA A 43 -18.07 0.87 0.17
C ALA A 43 -18.16 2.04 1.16
N GLU A 44 -19.34 2.64 1.33
CA GLU A 44 -19.59 3.68 2.31
C GLU A 44 -19.27 3.23 3.73
N MET A 45 -19.79 2.06 4.11
CA MET A 45 -19.60 1.48 5.44
C MET A 45 -18.11 1.24 5.72
N ILE A 46 -17.39 0.58 4.83
CA ILE A 46 -15.99 0.24 5.09
C ILE A 46 -15.08 1.47 5.09
N LEU A 47 -15.28 2.42 4.15
CA LEU A 47 -14.46 3.62 4.08
C LEU A 47 -14.64 4.51 5.32
N ASN A 48 -15.87 4.70 5.80
CA ASN A 48 -16.11 5.42 7.06
C ASN A 48 -15.53 4.67 8.26
N ALA A 49 -15.73 3.34 8.34
CA ALA A 49 -15.17 2.53 9.41
C ALA A 49 -13.62 2.60 9.48
N VAL A 50 -12.94 2.76 8.34
CA VAL A 50 -11.49 2.98 8.29
C VAL A 50 -11.09 4.24 9.06
N LEU A 51 -11.72 5.38 8.78
CA LEU A 51 -11.42 6.63 9.50
C LEU A 51 -11.88 6.59 10.96
N ASP A 52 -13.04 6.01 11.23
CA ASP A 52 -13.59 5.87 12.59
C ASP A 52 -12.71 4.97 13.48
N SER A 53 -11.97 4.02 12.87
CA SER A 53 -10.96 3.21 13.57
C SER A 53 -9.67 3.96 13.91
N GLY A 54 -9.52 5.20 13.42
CA GLY A 54 -8.35 6.04 13.63
C GLY A 54 -7.22 5.85 12.62
N ILE A 55 -7.43 5.09 11.54
CA ILE A 55 -6.47 5.00 10.42
C ILE A 55 -6.41 6.34 9.71
N THR A 56 -5.19 6.87 9.51
CA THR A 56 -4.96 8.20 8.94
C THR A 56 -4.27 8.19 7.58
N PHE A 57 -4.06 7.03 6.96
CA PHE A 57 -3.49 6.92 5.63
C PHE A 57 -4.35 6.01 4.73
N ILE A 58 -4.74 6.53 3.57
CA ILE A 58 -5.47 5.79 2.53
C ILE A 58 -4.67 5.82 1.24
N ASP A 59 -4.40 4.63 0.68
CA ASP A 59 -3.75 4.44 -0.62
C ASP A 59 -4.73 3.90 -1.65
N THR A 60 -4.76 4.52 -2.82
CA THR A 60 -5.54 4.10 -3.98
C THR A 60 -4.72 4.18 -5.26
N ALA A 61 -5.36 4.10 -6.43
CA ALA A 61 -4.78 4.37 -7.74
C ALA A 61 -5.88 4.68 -8.77
N ASN A 62 -5.53 5.43 -9.79
CA ASN A 62 -6.46 5.84 -10.84
C ASN A 62 -6.99 4.66 -11.68
N ASP A 63 -6.31 3.51 -11.64
CA ASP A 63 -6.71 2.26 -12.31
C ASP A 63 -7.42 1.26 -11.37
N TYR A 64 -7.70 1.65 -10.12
CA TYR A 64 -8.45 0.78 -9.19
C TYR A 64 -9.97 0.95 -9.36
N GLY A 65 -10.45 0.88 -10.60
CA GLY A 65 -11.88 0.93 -10.92
C GLY A 65 -12.61 2.06 -10.22
N ARG A 66 -13.58 1.73 -9.35
CA ARG A 66 -14.40 2.72 -8.63
C ARG A 66 -13.78 3.25 -7.33
N SER A 67 -12.57 2.82 -6.98
CA SER A 67 -11.97 3.14 -5.67
C SER A 67 -11.88 4.65 -5.41
N GLU A 68 -11.35 5.43 -6.37
CA GLU A 68 -11.26 6.90 -6.24
C GLU A 68 -12.65 7.57 -6.19
N GLU A 69 -13.60 7.07 -6.99
CA GLU A 69 -14.99 7.54 -6.98
C GLU A 69 -15.63 7.36 -5.59
N PHE A 70 -15.46 6.18 -4.98
CA PHE A 70 -16.01 5.92 -3.65
C PHE A 70 -15.34 6.76 -2.56
N ILE A 71 -14.03 6.97 -2.63
CA ILE A 71 -13.32 7.88 -1.72
C ILE A 71 -13.92 9.29 -1.83
N GLY A 72 -14.09 9.80 -3.05
CA GLY A 72 -14.69 11.12 -3.26
C GLY A 72 -16.16 11.22 -2.85
N LYS A 73 -16.92 10.13 -3.04
CA LYS A 73 -18.35 10.11 -2.68
C LYS A 73 -18.57 10.08 -1.17
N TYR A 74 -17.80 9.30 -0.46
CA TYR A 74 -18.06 8.99 0.94
C TYR A 74 -17.11 9.66 1.93
N LEU A 75 -15.92 10.12 1.48
CA LEU A 75 -14.91 10.70 2.37
C LEU A 75 -14.51 12.14 2.04
N ALA A 76 -15.00 12.75 0.96
CA ALA A 76 -14.61 14.12 0.61
C ALA A 76 -14.88 15.13 1.74
N HIS A 77 -15.98 14.97 2.47
CA HIS A 77 -16.35 15.82 3.60
C HIS A 77 -15.46 15.61 4.85
N ARG A 78 -14.66 14.52 4.85
CA ARG A 78 -13.70 14.14 5.90
C ARG A 78 -12.24 14.30 5.44
N ARG A 79 -11.99 15.00 4.32
CA ARG A 79 -10.67 15.07 3.66
C ARG A 79 -9.52 15.46 4.59
N SER A 80 -9.77 16.28 5.59
CA SER A 80 -8.77 16.71 6.57
C SER A 80 -8.38 15.66 7.62
N GLU A 81 -9.09 14.53 7.68
CA GLU A 81 -8.85 13.48 8.67
C GLU A 81 -7.78 12.46 8.21
N PHE A 82 -7.40 12.46 6.92
CA PHE A 82 -6.49 11.47 6.37
C PHE A 82 -5.51 12.04 5.35
N ILE A 83 -4.39 11.36 5.21
CA ILE A 83 -3.37 11.54 4.18
C ILE A 83 -3.73 10.62 3.03
N LEU A 84 -3.75 11.16 1.82
CA LEU A 84 -4.21 10.49 0.61
C LEU A 84 -3.06 10.22 -0.35
N GLY A 85 -2.81 8.93 -0.62
CA GLY A 85 -1.91 8.48 -1.67
C GLY A 85 -2.70 7.93 -2.87
N THR A 86 -2.33 8.35 -4.09
CA THR A 86 -2.79 7.72 -5.33
C THR A 86 -1.64 7.52 -6.30
N LYS A 87 -1.92 6.95 -7.47
CA LYS A 87 -0.90 6.59 -8.44
C LYS A 87 -1.24 7.13 -9.82
N CYS A 88 -0.21 7.38 -10.63
CA CYS A 88 -0.34 7.84 -12.00
C CYS A 88 0.46 6.95 -12.97
N GLY A 89 0.22 7.16 -14.26
CA GLY A 89 0.81 6.38 -15.34
C GLY A 89 -0.13 5.34 -15.95
N CYS A 90 -1.16 4.93 -15.23
CA CYS A 90 -2.18 4.01 -15.74
C CYS A 90 -3.22 4.74 -16.60
N THR A 91 -3.81 4.02 -17.53
CA THR A 91 -4.95 4.46 -18.33
C THR A 91 -6.02 3.38 -18.27
N VAL A 92 -7.24 3.74 -17.94
CA VAL A 92 -8.37 2.79 -17.98
C VAL A 92 -8.92 2.79 -19.40
N VAL A 93 -8.91 1.61 -20.03
CA VAL A 93 -9.45 1.40 -21.39
C VAL A 93 -10.60 0.42 -21.31
N HIS A 94 -11.76 0.88 -21.71
CA HIS A 94 -12.96 0.04 -21.78
C HIS A 94 -12.76 -1.09 -22.80
N LYS A 95 -12.87 -2.34 -22.36
CA LYS A 95 -12.65 -3.52 -23.19
C LYS A 95 -13.97 -4.14 -23.66
N ASP A 96 -14.87 -4.38 -22.72
CA ASP A 96 -16.21 -4.92 -22.96
C ASP A 96 -17.18 -4.51 -21.85
N GLU A 97 -18.40 -5.02 -21.88
CA GLU A 97 -19.45 -4.68 -20.89
C GLU A 97 -19.04 -5.02 -19.44
N ASN A 98 -18.12 -5.94 -19.23
CA ASN A 98 -17.77 -6.50 -17.92
C ASN A 98 -16.33 -6.25 -17.48
N SER A 99 -15.47 -5.76 -18.38
CA SER A 99 -14.05 -5.62 -18.11
C SER A 99 -13.41 -4.38 -18.71
N ASP A 100 -12.40 -3.88 -18.01
CA ASP A 100 -11.52 -2.80 -18.44
C ASP A 100 -10.07 -3.26 -18.39
N ASP A 101 -9.26 -2.83 -19.35
CA ASP A 101 -7.80 -2.95 -19.32
C ASP A 101 -7.18 -1.72 -18.69
N THR A 102 -6.01 -1.88 -18.09
CA THR A 102 -5.30 -0.78 -17.40
C THR A 102 -3.84 -0.69 -17.85
N PRO A 103 -3.61 -0.41 -19.15
CA PRO A 103 -2.23 -0.23 -19.63
C PRO A 103 -1.57 0.97 -18.98
N HIS A 104 -0.24 0.89 -18.83
CA HIS A 104 0.55 2.02 -18.42
C HIS A 104 1.00 2.82 -19.65
N VAL A 105 0.80 4.13 -19.60
CA VAL A 105 1.24 5.09 -20.64
C VAL A 105 2.10 6.14 -19.96
N TRP A 106 3.41 6.05 -20.20
CA TRP A 106 4.41 6.85 -19.51
C TRP A 106 4.74 8.11 -20.33
N THR A 107 3.76 9.00 -20.40
CA THR A 107 3.92 10.33 -21.00
C THR A 107 3.43 11.40 -20.04
N ARG A 108 4.02 12.60 -20.17
CA ARG A 108 3.60 13.76 -19.38
C ARG A 108 2.10 14.03 -19.48
N GLU A 109 1.54 13.98 -20.69
CA GLU A 109 0.12 14.24 -20.96
C GLU A 109 -0.76 13.25 -20.18
N ASN A 110 -0.39 11.96 -20.20
CA ASN A 110 -1.14 10.93 -19.47
C ASN A 110 -1.04 11.11 -17.96
N LEU A 111 0.12 11.51 -17.43
CA LEU A 111 0.27 11.78 -16.01
C LEU A 111 -0.66 12.94 -15.57
N PHE A 112 -0.67 14.05 -16.31
CA PHE A 112 -1.56 15.19 -15.99
C PHE A 112 -3.03 14.85 -16.16
N ARG A 113 -3.39 14.10 -17.20
CA ARG A 113 -4.77 13.60 -17.37
C ARG A 113 -5.19 12.79 -16.16
N GLY A 114 -4.36 11.81 -15.76
CA GLY A 114 -4.64 10.97 -14.60
C GLY A 114 -4.75 11.76 -13.30
N LEU A 115 -3.89 12.78 -13.08
CA LEU A 115 -4.00 13.67 -11.93
C LEU A 115 -5.36 14.40 -11.89
N HIS A 116 -5.76 15.02 -13.00
CA HIS A 116 -7.02 15.76 -13.04
C HIS A 116 -8.23 14.84 -12.82
N GLU A 117 -8.25 13.68 -13.46
CA GLU A 117 -9.29 12.67 -13.24
C GLU A 117 -9.34 12.20 -11.77
N SER A 118 -8.19 12.00 -11.13
CA SER A 118 -8.12 11.60 -9.72
C SER A 118 -8.64 12.68 -8.78
N LEU A 119 -8.27 13.95 -9.02
CA LEU A 119 -8.79 15.10 -8.25
C LEU A 119 -10.31 15.21 -8.36
N ASP A 120 -10.84 15.09 -9.58
CA ASP A 120 -12.28 15.16 -9.85
C ASP A 120 -13.04 14.00 -9.20
N ARG A 121 -12.57 12.74 -9.36
CA ARG A 121 -13.19 11.55 -8.75
C ARG A 121 -13.20 11.63 -7.24
N MET A 122 -12.07 12.01 -6.63
CA MET A 122 -11.92 12.09 -5.19
C MET A 122 -12.44 13.39 -4.58
N LYS A 123 -12.91 14.35 -5.42
CA LYS A 123 -13.47 15.63 -5.00
C LYS A 123 -12.55 16.39 -4.05
N THR A 124 -11.28 16.49 -4.41
CA THR A 124 -10.24 17.16 -3.63
C THR A 124 -9.42 18.09 -4.52
N ASP A 125 -8.84 19.12 -3.95
CA ASP A 125 -7.99 20.08 -4.66
C ASP A 125 -6.51 19.64 -4.70
N HIS A 126 -6.13 18.66 -3.87
CA HIS A 126 -4.77 18.15 -3.83
C HIS A 126 -4.68 16.67 -3.44
N ILE A 127 -3.56 16.05 -3.87
CA ILE A 127 -3.10 14.72 -3.47
C ILE A 127 -1.90 14.88 -2.54
N ASP A 128 -1.87 14.15 -1.42
CA ASP A 128 -0.71 14.19 -0.53
C ASP A 128 0.49 13.48 -1.15
N PHE A 129 0.31 12.24 -1.62
CA PHE A 129 1.37 11.45 -2.26
C PHE A 129 0.93 10.99 -3.66
N MET A 130 1.52 11.58 -4.71
CA MET A 130 1.35 11.10 -6.09
C MET A 130 2.49 10.15 -6.41
N GLN A 131 2.17 8.91 -6.76
CA GLN A 131 3.15 7.85 -6.98
C GLN A 131 3.18 7.42 -8.46
N LEU A 132 4.38 7.28 -9.05
CA LEU A 132 4.53 6.54 -10.29
C LEU A 132 4.20 5.06 -10.05
N HIS A 133 3.39 4.44 -10.91
CA HIS A 133 2.85 3.09 -10.71
C HIS A 133 3.69 2.01 -11.40
N ASN A 134 4.90 1.72 -10.88
CA ASN A 134 5.87 0.75 -11.37
C ASN A 134 6.43 1.02 -12.78
N PRO A 135 6.90 2.23 -13.13
CA PRO A 135 7.65 2.41 -14.38
C PRO A 135 9.02 1.72 -14.30
N SER A 136 9.60 1.42 -15.45
CA SER A 136 11.04 1.18 -15.53
C SER A 136 11.82 2.52 -15.47
N VAL A 137 13.14 2.44 -15.22
CA VAL A 137 13.99 3.62 -15.21
C VAL A 137 13.97 4.30 -16.59
N GLU A 138 14.08 3.52 -17.67
CA GLU A 138 14.05 4.02 -19.05
C GLU A 138 12.72 4.72 -19.38
N GLN A 139 11.60 4.19 -18.88
CA GLN A 139 10.29 4.82 -19.06
C GLN A 139 10.19 6.14 -18.32
N THR A 140 10.77 6.21 -17.13
CA THR A 140 10.76 7.43 -16.31
C THR A 140 11.59 8.54 -16.96
N GLU A 141 12.76 8.20 -17.47
CA GLU A 141 13.66 9.13 -18.17
C GLU A 141 13.07 9.54 -19.52
N GLY A 142 12.66 8.57 -20.36
CA GLY A 142 12.11 8.81 -21.69
C GLY A 142 10.80 9.61 -21.70
N GLY A 143 10.00 9.51 -20.64
CA GLY A 143 8.75 10.24 -20.47
C GLY A 143 8.88 11.57 -19.73
N ASP A 144 10.07 11.93 -19.27
CA ASP A 144 10.33 13.12 -18.42
C ASP A 144 9.36 13.18 -17.20
N LEU A 145 9.12 12.01 -16.60
CA LEU A 145 8.05 11.83 -15.62
C LEU A 145 8.34 12.55 -14.30
N VAL A 146 9.62 12.69 -13.94
CA VAL A 146 10.02 13.39 -12.71
C VAL A 146 9.70 14.88 -12.84
N ALA A 147 10.01 15.50 -13.97
CA ALA A 147 9.69 16.90 -14.21
C ALA A 147 8.17 17.14 -14.24
N ALA A 148 7.40 16.20 -14.79
CA ALA A 148 5.94 16.27 -14.75
C ALA A 148 5.41 16.24 -13.31
N LEU A 149 5.92 15.33 -12.45
CA LEU A 149 5.54 15.28 -11.03
C LEU A 149 5.94 16.55 -10.29
N GLN A 150 7.15 17.09 -10.56
CA GLN A 150 7.60 18.33 -9.94
C GLN A 150 6.69 19.51 -10.31
N GLU A 151 6.28 19.61 -11.55
CA GLU A 151 5.33 20.65 -11.97
C GLU A 151 3.97 20.51 -11.29
N MET A 152 3.46 19.28 -11.11
CA MET A 152 2.22 19.04 -10.32
C MET A 152 2.36 19.56 -8.89
N LYS A 153 3.54 19.38 -8.30
CA LYS A 153 3.87 19.89 -6.96
C LYS A 153 3.97 21.41 -6.96
N ASP A 154 4.61 22.01 -7.93
CA ASP A 154 4.74 23.47 -8.06
C ASP A 154 3.37 24.14 -8.29
N GLN A 155 2.43 23.45 -8.94
CA GLN A 155 1.04 23.88 -9.08
C GLN A 155 0.21 23.70 -7.77
N GLY A 156 0.78 23.13 -6.73
CA GLY A 156 0.09 22.86 -5.45
C GLY A 156 -0.93 21.71 -5.50
N LYS A 157 -1.00 20.97 -6.62
CA LYS A 157 -1.92 19.82 -6.79
C LYS A 157 -1.41 18.54 -6.14
N VAL A 158 -0.11 18.45 -5.91
CA VAL A 158 0.58 17.31 -5.27
C VAL A 158 1.50 17.86 -4.19
N ARG A 159 1.47 17.27 -2.99
CA ARG A 159 2.33 17.72 -1.90
C ARG A 159 3.71 17.06 -1.94
N PHE A 160 3.75 15.75 -2.20
CA PHE A 160 4.98 14.95 -2.18
C PHE A 160 5.02 13.95 -3.32
N LEU A 161 6.22 13.70 -3.83
CA LEU A 161 6.48 12.79 -4.93
C LEU A 161 6.72 11.37 -4.42
N GLY A 162 6.06 10.39 -5.02
CA GLY A 162 6.20 8.99 -4.67
C GLY A 162 6.52 8.09 -5.85
N CYS A 163 7.01 6.89 -5.54
CA CYS A 163 7.20 5.84 -6.52
C CYS A 163 6.82 4.48 -5.91
N SER A 164 5.86 3.80 -6.51
CA SER A 164 5.64 2.37 -6.27
C SER A 164 6.57 1.61 -7.19
N SER A 165 7.50 0.83 -6.64
CA SER A 165 8.51 0.14 -7.46
C SER A 165 8.98 -1.16 -6.82
N THR A 166 9.71 -1.95 -7.63
CA THR A 166 10.32 -3.24 -7.25
C THR A 166 11.70 -3.36 -7.87
N HIS A 167 12.43 -4.42 -7.52
CA HIS A 167 13.66 -4.77 -8.24
C HIS A 167 13.38 -4.97 -9.74
N PRO A 168 14.32 -4.62 -10.64
CA PRO A 168 15.62 -4.01 -10.34
C PRO A 168 15.59 -2.48 -10.23
N HIS A 169 14.46 -1.82 -10.50
CA HIS A 169 14.38 -0.37 -10.69
C HIS A 169 14.42 0.43 -9.38
N ILE A 170 13.98 -0.18 -8.28
CA ILE A 170 13.80 0.51 -6.98
C ILE A 170 15.11 1.11 -6.47
N GLU A 171 16.25 0.45 -6.65
CA GLU A 171 17.55 0.94 -6.20
C GLU A 171 17.95 2.24 -6.88
N THR A 172 17.73 2.32 -8.20
CA THR A 172 18.00 3.55 -8.97
C THR A 172 17.13 4.70 -8.48
N TYR A 173 15.86 4.44 -8.21
CA TYR A 173 14.96 5.48 -7.70
C TYR A 173 15.33 5.94 -6.30
N ILE A 174 15.73 5.04 -5.40
CA ILE A 174 16.24 5.39 -4.07
C ILE A 174 17.49 6.25 -4.19
N ALA A 175 18.45 5.83 -5.02
CA ALA A 175 19.72 6.55 -5.24
C ALA A 175 19.54 7.94 -5.85
N SER A 176 18.48 8.15 -6.64
CA SER A 176 18.20 9.46 -7.25
C SER A 176 17.90 10.56 -6.23
N GLY A 177 17.43 10.21 -5.03
CA GLY A 177 17.03 11.16 -3.97
C GLY A 177 15.80 12.03 -4.30
N VAL A 178 15.14 11.79 -5.44
CA VAL A 178 14.02 12.61 -5.95
C VAL A 178 12.73 12.35 -5.17
N PHE A 179 12.43 11.07 -4.88
CA PHE A 179 11.14 10.68 -4.32
C PHE A 179 11.11 10.83 -2.80
N ASP A 180 10.04 11.42 -2.29
CA ASP A 180 9.78 11.61 -0.86
C ASP A 180 9.26 10.33 -0.20
N VAL A 181 8.56 9.47 -0.97
CA VAL A 181 7.99 8.21 -0.48
C VAL A 181 8.15 7.09 -1.50
N PHE A 182 8.34 5.88 -0.99
CA PHE A 182 8.34 4.64 -1.80
C PHE A 182 7.26 3.69 -1.33
N GLN A 183 6.55 3.05 -2.29
CA GLN A 183 5.66 1.94 -2.00
C GLN A 183 6.31 0.64 -2.48
N ILE A 184 6.63 -0.25 -1.53
CA ILE A 184 7.44 -1.45 -1.75
C ILE A 184 6.68 -2.69 -1.27
N PRO A 185 6.63 -3.80 -2.06
CA PRO A 185 6.04 -5.05 -1.60
C PRO A 185 6.94 -5.73 -0.57
N TYR A 186 6.32 -6.18 0.52
CA TYR A 186 7.01 -6.96 1.56
C TYR A 186 6.01 -7.72 2.42
N SER A 187 6.38 -8.90 2.86
CA SER A 187 5.75 -9.64 3.96
C SER A 187 6.75 -10.60 4.58
N ALA A 188 6.41 -11.24 5.71
CA ALA A 188 7.20 -12.33 6.26
C ALA A 188 7.49 -13.45 5.23
N LEU A 189 6.55 -13.65 4.29
CA LEU A 189 6.59 -14.73 3.29
C LEU A 189 7.21 -14.30 1.94
N GLU A 190 7.50 -12.99 1.77
CA GLU A 190 8.10 -12.40 0.57
C GLU A 190 9.03 -11.26 1.00
N ARG A 191 10.31 -11.57 1.22
CA ARG A 191 11.27 -10.66 1.87
C ARG A 191 12.35 -10.08 0.95
N GLN A 192 12.25 -10.33 -0.36
CA GLN A 192 13.26 -9.90 -1.35
C GLN A 192 13.53 -8.39 -1.38
N HIS A 193 12.62 -7.55 -0.84
CA HIS A 193 12.78 -6.09 -0.82
C HIS A 193 13.16 -5.53 0.57
N GLU A 194 13.50 -6.38 1.56
CA GLU A 194 13.81 -5.94 2.93
C GLU A 194 14.96 -4.92 2.95
N GLU A 195 16.02 -5.17 2.18
CA GLU A 195 17.17 -4.27 2.07
C GLU A 195 16.81 -2.94 1.37
N ALA A 196 15.99 -2.98 0.31
CA ALA A 196 15.53 -1.78 -0.38
C ALA A 196 14.67 -0.88 0.52
N ILE A 197 13.85 -1.47 1.39
CA ILE A 197 13.06 -0.74 2.38
C ILE A 197 13.98 0.01 3.36
N GLN A 198 15.01 -0.66 3.87
CA GLN A 198 15.96 -0.02 4.77
C GLN A 198 16.74 1.10 4.06
N LYS A 199 17.23 0.86 2.84
CA LYS A 199 17.93 1.89 2.04
C LYS A 199 17.06 3.11 1.77
N ALA A 200 15.78 2.93 1.46
CA ALA A 200 14.84 4.02 1.26
C ALA A 200 14.67 4.86 2.53
N ALA A 201 14.53 4.22 3.68
CA ALA A 201 14.42 4.90 4.96
C ALA A 201 15.71 5.63 5.34
N ASP A 202 16.88 5.02 5.13
CA ASP A 202 18.21 5.61 5.39
C ASP A 202 18.44 6.84 4.48
N ALA A 203 17.90 6.82 3.26
CA ALA A 203 17.89 7.98 2.36
C ALA A 203 16.89 9.08 2.78
N GLY A 204 16.18 8.89 3.91
CA GLY A 204 15.22 9.86 4.45
C GLY A 204 13.85 9.82 3.78
N ALA A 205 13.55 8.84 2.94
CA ALA A 205 12.22 8.69 2.34
C ALA A 205 11.26 7.96 3.29
N GLY A 206 9.96 8.25 3.18
CA GLY A 206 8.93 7.46 3.83
C GLY A 206 8.68 6.14 3.07
N VAL A 207 8.34 5.07 3.79
CA VAL A 207 8.10 3.76 3.16
C VAL A 207 6.71 3.25 3.46
N ILE A 208 5.95 3.01 2.38
CA ILE A 208 4.67 2.34 2.38
C ILE A 208 4.93 0.86 2.03
N VAL A 209 4.62 -0.04 2.94
CA VAL A 209 4.63 -1.47 2.65
C VAL A 209 3.27 -1.89 2.11
N ARG A 210 3.26 -2.58 0.98
CA ARG A 210 2.09 -3.26 0.44
C ARG A 210 2.25 -4.78 0.50
N GLY A 211 1.15 -5.50 0.71
CA GLY A 211 1.19 -6.95 0.79
C GLY A 211 1.68 -7.52 2.13
N GLY A 212 1.83 -6.70 3.17
CA GLY A 212 2.41 -7.09 4.45
C GLY A 212 1.69 -8.21 5.20
N VAL A 213 0.45 -8.54 4.79
CA VAL A 213 -0.32 -9.69 5.27
C VAL A 213 -0.44 -10.81 4.21
N ALA A 214 0.49 -10.85 3.23
CA ALA A 214 0.53 -11.85 2.16
C ALA A 214 -0.82 -12.03 1.42
N ARG A 215 -1.57 -10.94 1.23
CA ARG A 215 -2.94 -10.88 0.68
C ARG A 215 -4.01 -11.59 1.53
N GLY A 216 -3.71 -11.86 2.80
CA GLY A 216 -4.59 -12.60 3.70
C GLY A 216 -4.51 -14.12 3.51
N GLU A 217 -5.01 -14.83 4.49
CA GLU A 217 -4.97 -16.30 4.55
C GLU A 217 -5.79 -16.95 3.42
N PRO A 218 -5.30 -18.05 2.79
CA PRO A 218 -6.06 -18.79 1.78
C PRO A 218 -7.45 -19.19 2.27
N GLY A 219 -8.47 -19.00 1.42
CA GLY A 219 -9.86 -19.30 1.76
C GLY A 219 -10.57 -18.23 2.61
N VAL A 220 -9.81 -17.30 3.22
CA VAL A 220 -10.34 -16.16 3.99
C VAL A 220 -10.08 -14.85 3.24
N GLY A 221 -8.83 -14.63 2.81
CA GLY A 221 -8.39 -13.52 1.99
C GLY A 221 -8.18 -13.91 0.52
N LEU A 222 -7.28 -13.19 -0.15
CA LEU A 222 -6.87 -13.41 -1.55
C LEU A 222 -5.50 -14.10 -1.67
N GLY A 223 -4.91 -14.54 -0.56
CA GLY A 223 -3.62 -15.22 -0.54
C GLY A 223 -3.68 -16.57 -1.25
N GLY A 224 -2.68 -16.85 -2.09
CA GLY A 224 -2.53 -18.16 -2.72
C GLY A 224 -1.84 -19.17 -1.81
N ASN A 225 -2.21 -20.46 -1.96
CA ASN A 225 -1.63 -21.55 -1.17
C ASN A 225 -0.10 -21.62 -1.29
N ASP A 226 0.45 -21.40 -2.47
CA ASP A 226 1.90 -21.50 -2.70
C ASP A 226 2.70 -20.56 -1.79
N ARG A 227 2.24 -19.31 -1.67
CA ARG A 227 2.85 -18.32 -0.79
C ARG A 227 2.75 -18.72 0.67
N TRP A 228 1.58 -19.17 1.11
CA TRP A 228 1.33 -19.55 2.51
C TRP A 228 1.98 -20.87 2.92
N THR A 229 2.39 -21.70 1.96
CA THR A 229 3.20 -22.91 2.22
C THR A 229 4.47 -22.60 3.01
N ALA A 230 5.07 -21.42 2.82
CA ALA A 230 6.23 -20.99 3.60
C ALA A 230 5.91 -20.81 5.10
N PHE A 231 4.71 -20.33 5.43
CA PHE A 231 4.24 -20.22 6.82
C PHE A 231 4.15 -21.60 7.48
N ASP A 232 3.56 -22.55 6.78
CA ASP A 232 3.35 -23.91 7.28
C ASP A 232 4.68 -24.66 7.41
N LYS A 233 5.57 -24.60 6.38
CA LYS A 233 6.90 -25.22 6.40
C LYS A 233 7.79 -24.68 7.51
N ALA A 234 7.67 -23.40 7.83
CA ALA A 234 8.42 -22.78 8.93
C ALA A 234 7.85 -23.10 10.31
N GLY A 235 6.72 -23.80 10.40
CA GLY A 235 6.06 -24.12 11.66
C GLY A 235 5.67 -22.88 12.47
N LEU A 236 5.25 -21.79 11.80
CA LEU A 236 4.94 -20.53 12.49
C LEU A 236 3.67 -20.61 13.34
N HIS A 237 2.85 -21.65 13.14
CA HIS A 237 1.67 -21.89 13.97
C HIS A 237 1.98 -21.95 15.47
N ASP A 238 3.15 -22.52 15.84
CA ASP A 238 3.58 -22.66 17.23
C ASP A 238 3.93 -21.34 17.91
N LEU A 239 4.05 -20.27 17.12
CA LEU A 239 4.44 -18.93 17.59
C LEU A 239 3.26 -17.97 17.70
N LEU A 240 2.05 -18.40 17.32
CA LEU A 240 0.85 -17.59 17.45
C LEU A 240 0.44 -17.51 18.94
N GLU A 241 -0.04 -16.33 19.35
CA GLU A 241 -0.71 -16.18 20.63
C GLU A 241 -2.12 -16.79 20.57
N ASP A 242 -2.69 -17.16 21.73
CA ASP A 242 -4.03 -17.73 21.80
C ASP A 242 -5.07 -16.84 21.08
N GLY A 243 -5.79 -17.43 20.12
CA GLY A 243 -6.78 -16.74 19.31
C GLY A 243 -6.22 -15.79 18.25
N GLU A 244 -4.91 -15.75 18.03
CA GLU A 244 -4.29 -14.96 16.98
C GLU A 244 -4.43 -15.64 15.61
N SER A 245 -4.95 -14.92 14.61
CA SER A 245 -4.95 -15.42 13.23
C SER A 245 -3.55 -15.33 12.61
N ARG A 246 -3.30 -16.14 11.60
CA ARG A 246 -2.08 -16.08 10.81
C ARG A 246 -1.91 -14.72 10.14
N THR A 247 -3.00 -14.09 9.70
CA THR A 247 -3.00 -12.74 9.12
C THR A 247 -2.57 -11.68 10.15
N SER A 248 -3.10 -11.74 11.38
CA SER A 248 -2.69 -10.86 12.47
C SER A 248 -1.22 -11.01 12.83
N PHE A 249 -0.72 -12.24 12.87
CA PHE A 249 0.69 -12.53 13.10
C PHE A 249 1.58 -11.88 12.01
N LEU A 250 1.22 -12.01 10.71
CA LEU A 250 1.97 -11.38 9.61
C LEU A 250 1.91 -9.86 9.67
N LEU A 251 0.78 -9.28 10.07
CA LEU A 251 0.67 -7.84 10.27
C LEU A 251 1.64 -7.37 11.35
N ARG A 252 1.64 -8.03 12.51
CA ARG A 252 2.55 -7.73 13.63
C ARG A 252 4.02 -7.99 13.28
N TRP A 253 4.31 -9.03 12.48
CA TRP A 253 5.63 -9.22 11.88
C TRP A 253 6.05 -7.99 11.08
N THR A 254 5.20 -7.50 10.19
CA THR A 254 5.51 -6.34 9.34
C THR A 254 5.72 -5.06 10.16
N LEU A 255 5.06 -4.94 11.31
CA LEU A 255 5.32 -3.84 12.24
C LEU A 255 6.70 -3.88 12.90
N ASN A 256 7.43 -5.01 12.88
CA ASN A 256 8.82 -5.09 13.32
C ASN A 256 9.81 -4.56 12.27
N LEU A 257 9.39 -4.39 11.00
CA LEU A 257 10.30 -4.05 9.92
C LEU A 257 10.91 -2.66 10.13
N PRO A 258 12.25 -2.57 10.26
CA PRO A 258 12.92 -1.28 10.30
C PRO A 258 12.69 -0.50 9.01
N GLY A 259 12.61 0.81 9.11
CA GLY A 259 12.41 1.69 7.95
C GLY A 259 10.96 1.78 7.43
N MET A 260 10.06 0.86 7.80
CA MET A 260 8.66 0.94 7.39
C MET A 260 7.92 2.07 8.12
N THR A 261 7.28 2.97 7.36
CA THR A 261 6.40 4.00 7.91
C THR A 261 5.00 3.47 8.14
N THR A 262 4.37 2.93 7.10
CA THR A 262 3.01 2.37 7.18
C THR A 262 2.87 1.11 6.35
N ASN A 263 2.06 0.17 6.83
CA ASN A 263 1.67 -1.04 6.09
C ASN A 263 0.22 -0.89 5.66
N ILE A 264 -0.04 -0.83 4.35
CA ILE A 264 -1.40 -0.76 3.82
C ILE A 264 -2.03 -2.15 3.72
N VAL A 265 -3.17 -2.31 4.38
CA VAL A 265 -3.97 -3.53 4.35
C VAL A 265 -5.36 -3.21 3.85
N GLY A 266 -5.79 -3.89 2.78
CA GLY A 266 -7.10 -3.71 2.17
C GLY A 266 -8.10 -4.76 2.65
N THR A 267 -9.33 -4.35 2.90
CA THR A 267 -10.48 -5.22 3.12
C THR A 267 -11.78 -4.49 2.81
N LYS A 268 -12.82 -5.23 2.41
CA LYS A 268 -14.20 -4.72 2.34
C LYS A 268 -15.08 -5.24 3.47
N LYS A 269 -14.51 -6.02 4.41
CA LYS A 269 -15.24 -6.62 5.52
C LYS A 269 -14.90 -5.91 6.83
N PRO A 270 -15.88 -5.31 7.54
CA PRO A 270 -15.63 -4.64 8.82
C PRO A 270 -14.98 -5.52 9.88
N ALA A 271 -15.32 -6.81 9.92
CA ALA A 271 -14.70 -7.75 10.86
C ALA A 271 -13.19 -7.91 10.63
N HIS A 272 -12.74 -7.98 9.36
CA HIS A 272 -11.31 -8.03 9.05
C HIS A 272 -10.61 -6.69 9.35
N LEU A 273 -11.31 -5.55 9.16
CA LEU A 273 -10.77 -4.25 9.56
C LEU A 273 -10.56 -4.20 11.08
N ALA A 274 -11.56 -4.60 11.85
CA ALA A 274 -11.46 -4.64 13.31
C ALA A 274 -10.31 -5.55 13.80
N GLU A 275 -10.13 -6.71 13.16
CA GLU A 275 -9.02 -7.62 13.44
C GLU A 275 -7.65 -6.97 13.13
N ASN A 276 -7.50 -6.33 11.97
CA ASN A 276 -6.27 -5.63 11.59
C ASN A 276 -5.95 -4.48 12.56
N VAL A 277 -6.96 -3.72 12.97
CA VAL A 277 -6.83 -2.64 13.97
C VAL A 277 -6.38 -3.21 15.31
N ALA A 278 -7.02 -4.27 15.79
CA ALA A 278 -6.64 -4.92 17.04
C ALA A 278 -5.20 -5.46 17.00
N ALA A 279 -4.80 -6.09 15.89
CA ALA A 279 -3.43 -6.56 15.70
C ALA A 279 -2.42 -5.38 15.72
N ALA A 280 -2.74 -4.28 15.05
CA ALA A 280 -1.88 -3.09 15.04
C ALA A 280 -1.79 -2.40 16.42
N GLN A 281 -2.87 -2.38 17.20
CA GLN A 281 -2.88 -1.88 18.59
C GLN A 281 -2.04 -2.75 19.53
N ARG A 282 -2.00 -4.07 19.32
CA ARG A 282 -1.10 -4.98 20.05
C ARG A 282 0.38 -4.69 19.74
N GLY A 283 0.65 -4.04 18.63
CA GLY A 283 2.00 -3.65 18.21
C GLY A 283 2.79 -4.80 17.56
N PRO A 284 4.11 -4.61 17.36
CA PRO A 284 4.97 -5.60 16.74
C PRO A 284 5.04 -6.90 17.56
N LEU A 285 5.48 -7.99 16.92
CA LEU A 285 5.81 -9.23 17.62
C LEU A 285 6.89 -8.97 18.67
N LYS A 286 6.86 -9.71 19.77
CA LYS A 286 7.95 -9.68 20.78
C LYS A 286 9.26 -10.04 20.11
N ALA A 287 10.36 -9.47 20.58
CA ALA A 287 11.69 -9.62 19.96
C ALA A 287 12.14 -11.08 19.83
N ASP A 288 11.87 -11.90 20.83
CA ASP A 288 12.17 -13.34 20.84
C ASP A 288 11.33 -14.11 19.82
N VAL A 289 10.02 -13.81 19.75
CA VAL A 289 9.09 -14.42 18.77
C VAL A 289 9.46 -14.02 17.35
N PHE A 290 9.78 -12.74 17.13
CA PHE A 290 10.20 -12.24 15.82
C PHE A 290 11.52 -12.90 15.38
N ALA A 291 12.52 -12.98 16.27
CA ALA A 291 13.81 -13.60 15.97
C ALA A 291 13.65 -15.09 15.63
N GLU A 292 12.83 -15.82 16.39
CA GLU A 292 12.58 -17.25 16.14
C GLU A 292 11.81 -17.45 14.83
N ALA A 293 10.77 -16.66 14.56
CA ALA A 293 10.04 -16.72 13.30
C ALA A 293 10.97 -16.44 12.10
N LYS A 294 11.85 -15.43 12.22
CA LYS A 294 12.83 -15.10 11.18
C LYS A 294 13.79 -16.27 10.94
N ARG A 295 14.35 -16.85 12.00
CA ARG A 295 15.23 -18.00 11.92
C ARG A 295 14.57 -19.19 11.20
N ARG A 296 13.33 -19.50 11.53
CA ARG A 296 12.55 -20.59 10.91
C ARG A 296 12.31 -20.33 9.43
N LEU A 297 11.89 -19.11 9.08
CA LEU A 297 11.67 -18.70 7.68
C LEU A 297 12.96 -18.73 6.87
N ASP A 298 14.09 -18.27 7.44
CA ASP A 298 15.41 -18.31 6.78
C ASP A 298 15.86 -19.75 6.47
N ALA A 299 15.49 -20.72 7.30
CA ALA A 299 15.78 -22.13 7.09
C ALA A 299 14.90 -22.79 6.00
N THR A 300 13.78 -22.16 5.60
CA THR A 300 12.87 -22.70 4.56
C THR A 300 13.18 -22.19 3.15
N VAL A 301 14.01 -21.13 3.02
CA VAL A 301 14.42 -20.56 1.73
C VAL A 301 15.68 -21.30 1.26
N PRO A 302 15.70 -21.91 0.05
CA PRO A 302 16.91 -22.51 -0.50
C PRO A 302 18.03 -21.47 -0.61
N SER A 303 19.28 -21.90 -0.33
CA SER A 303 20.48 -21.05 -0.33
C SER A 303 20.86 -20.45 -1.71
N GLU A 304 20.17 -20.83 -2.77
CA GLU A 304 20.45 -20.40 -4.16
C GLU A 304 19.74 -19.10 -4.57
N THR A 305 18.95 -18.48 -3.70
CA THR A 305 18.19 -17.24 -3.95
C THR A 305 18.63 -16.06 -3.07
N LYS A 306 19.88 -16.11 -2.58
CA LYS A 306 20.48 -14.98 -1.86
C LYS A 306 21.27 -14.08 -2.78
#